data_391d017b84cb2408db7b7cfc89b21696
#
_entry.id   391d017b84cb2408db7b7cfc89b21696
#
_cell.length_a   1.000
_cell.length_b   1.000
_cell.length_c   1.000
_cell.angle_alpha   90.00
_cell.angle_beta   90.00
_cell.angle_gamma   90.00
#
_symmetry.space_group_name_H-M   'P 1'
#
loop_
_entity.id
_entity.type
_entity.pdbx_description
1 polymer ?
#
loop_
_entity_poly.entity_id
_entity_poly.type
_entity_poly.pdbx_seq_one_letter_code
_entity_poly.pdbx_strand_id
1 'polypeptide(L)'
;MTRIIAGEARGRTIKVPAEGTRPTADRAREGLFSSLTARWGFAGSSVLDLFAGSGALGLEAASRGADEAVLVESSADAVKIIRHNMGVVKHPGVRVQEMKVSTYLASAPRKHFDLVLADPPYAFDEVDELIAAIEPVLTDRAMVVIERHVDSADTEWPAGFEPTGQKLKKRTFGIARMDMAVYTRRGSEDTED
;
A
#
# COMPACT_ATOMS: atom_id res chain seq x y z
N MET A 1 -6.53 0.55 18.83
CA MET A 1 -5.21 -0.14 18.77
C MET A 1 -5.34 -1.39 17.92
N THR A 2 -4.31 -1.73 17.15
CA THR A 2 -4.20 -2.97 16.38
C THR A 2 -2.82 -3.60 16.58
N ARG A 3 -2.55 -4.77 16.01
CA ARG A 3 -1.27 -5.47 16.16
C ARG A 3 -0.61 -5.71 14.81
N ILE A 4 0.72 -5.73 14.79
CA ILE A 4 1.48 -6.31 13.69
C ILE A 4 1.23 -7.81 13.65
N ILE A 5 0.87 -8.34 12.50
CA ILE A 5 0.35 -9.71 12.35
C ILE A 5 1.49 -10.72 12.22
N ALA A 6 2.52 -10.38 11.46
CA ALA A 6 3.62 -11.29 11.18
C ALA A 6 4.98 -10.56 11.07
N GLY A 7 6.07 -11.34 10.92
CA GLY A 7 7.41 -10.82 10.76
C GLY A 7 8.11 -10.48 12.07
N GLU A 8 9.16 -9.66 12.00
CA GLU A 8 10.04 -9.35 13.13
C GLU A 8 9.35 -8.59 14.27
N ALA A 9 8.36 -7.76 13.93
CA ALA A 9 7.59 -6.99 14.91
C ALA A 9 6.27 -7.68 15.30
N ARG A 10 6.05 -8.96 14.95
CA ARG A 10 4.82 -9.71 15.25
C ARG A 10 4.35 -9.52 16.68
N GLY A 11 3.06 -9.25 16.84
CA GLY A 11 2.41 -9.11 18.14
C GLY A 11 2.57 -7.75 18.79
N ARG A 12 3.46 -6.88 18.30
CA ARG A 12 3.59 -5.51 18.81
C ARG A 12 2.32 -4.72 18.52
N THR A 13 1.83 -4.02 19.54
CA THR A 13 0.60 -3.22 19.45
C THR A 13 0.94 -1.83 18.94
N ILE A 14 0.26 -1.40 17.87
CA ILE A 14 0.38 -0.06 17.29
C ILE A 14 -0.90 0.75 17.51
N LYS A 15 -0.76 2.07 17.57
CA LYS A 15 -1.88 2.99 17.68
C LYS A 15 -2.58 3.15 16.34
N VAL A 16 -3.89 3.37 16.39
CA VAL A 16 -4.73 3.76 15.24
C VAL A 16 -5.66 4.88 15.71
N PRO A 17 -6.11 5.77 14.81
CA PRO A 17 -7.09 6.78 15.14
C PRO A 17 -8.34 6.18 15.81
N ALA A 18 -9.00 6.93 16.68
CA ALA A 18 -10.19 6.46 17.40
C ALA A 18 -11.36 6.12 16.46
N GLU A 19 -11.44 6.83 15.34
CA GLU A 19 -12.45 6.65 14.29
C GLU A 19 -11.94 5.74 13.19
N GLY A 20 -11.81 4.46 13.37
CA GLY A 20 -11.34 3.59 12.29
C GLY A 20 -10.96 2.17 12.66
N THR A 21 -10.97 1.86 13.94
CA THR A 21 -10.68 0.51 14.40
C THR A 21 -11.93 -0.36 14.37
N ARG A 22 -12.12 -1.07 13.26
CA ARG A 22 -13.09 -2.16 13.22
C ARG A 22 -12.32 -3.49 13.23
N PRO A 23 -12.77 -4.53 13.93
CA PRO A 23 -12.20 -5.89 13.86
C PRO A 23 -12.09 -6.43 12.44
N THR A 24 -12.90 -5.89 11.53
CA THR A 24 -12.91 -6.18 10.10
C THR A 24 -11.66 -5.68 9.37
N ALA A 25 -11.10 -4.54 9.77
CA ALA A 25 -9.88 -4.00 9.16
C ALA A 25 -8.67 -4.91 9.42
N ASP A 26 -8.55 -5.48 10.61
CA ASP A 26 -7.46 -6.41 10.93
C ASP A 26 -7.54 -7.70 10.12
N ARG A 27 -8.75 -8.28 9.96
CA ARG A 27 -8.96 -9.48 9.13
C ARG A 27 -8.69 -9.22 7.65
N ALA A 28 -9.08 -8.04 7.15
CA ALA A 28 -8.81 -7.68 5.76
C ALA A 28 -7.31 -7.50 5.53
N ARG A 29 -6.60 -6.86 6.45
CA ARG A 29 -5.15 -6.72 6.40
C ARG A 29 -4.47 -8.10 6.46
N GLU A 30 -4.91 -9.00 7.34
CA GLU A 30 -4.40 -10.36 7.39
C GLU A 30 -4.59 -11.11 6.06
N GLY A 31 -5.78 -11.06 5.47
CA GLY A 31 -6.07 -11.66 4.17
C GLY A 31 -5.23 -11.08 3.04
N LEU A 32 -5.09 -9.75 2.98
CA LEU A 32 -4.25 -9.06 2.02
C LEU A 32 -2.79 -9.53 2.13
N PHE A 33 -2.20 -9.42 3.31
CA PHE A 33 -0.80 -9.75 3.52
C PHE A 33 -0.50 -11.25 3.37
N SER A 34 -1.43 -12.14 3.69
CA SER A 34 -1.31 -13.57 3.39
C SER A 34 -1.23 -13.81 1.89
N SER A 35 -2.07 -13.13 1.11
CA SER A 35 -2.05 -13.21 -0.35
C SER A 35 -0.75 -12.63 -0.95
N LEU A 36 -0.30 -11.49 -0.46
CA LEU A 36 0.94 -10.85 -0.90
C LEU A 36 2.17 -11.72 -0.56
N THR A 37 2.21 -12.30 0.64
CA THR A 37 3.30 -13.22 1.03
C THR A 37 3.40 -14.42 0.10
N ALA A 38 2.25 -15.02 -0.23
CA ALA A 38 2.21 -16.22 -1.07
C ALA A 38 2.57 -15.96 -2.55
N ARG A 39 2.33 -14.75 -3.06
CA ARG A 39 2.41 -14.42 -4.49
C ARG A 39 3.54 -13.49 -4.87
N TRP A 40 3.96 -12.64 -3.95
CA TRP A 40 4.91 -11.57 -4.21
C TRP A 40 6.15 -11.67 -3.32
N GLY A 41 5.96 -11.81 -2.02
CA GLY A 41 7.01 -11.73 -1.03
C GLY A 41 7.34 -10.28 -0.64
N PHE A 42 8.18 -10.14 0.39
CA PHE A 42 8.57 -8.82 0.91
C PHE A 42 10.09 -8.66 1.01
N ALA A 43 10.84 -9.75 1.07
CA ALA A 43 12.29 -9.69 1.26
C ALA A 43 12.97 -8.88 0.16
N GLY A 44 13.73 -7.87 0.55
CA GLY A 44 14.46 -7.00 -0.37
C GLY A 44 13.59 -5.98 -1.11
N SER A 45 12.29 -5.87 -0.80
CA SER A 45 11.39 -4.98 -1.52
C SER A 45 11.37 -3.56 -0.96
N SER A 46 11.15 -2.59 -1.85
CA SER A 46 10.82 -1.20 -1.52
C SER A 46 9.30 -1.02 -1.61
N VAL A 47 8.68 -0.62 -0.50
CA VAL A 47 7.22 -0.48 -0.37
C VAL A 47 6.83 0.98 -0.23
N LEU A 48 5.77 1.37 -0.93
CA LEU A 48 5.14 2.68 -0.81
C LEU A 48 3.72 2.52 -0.26
N ASP A 49 3.44 3.15 0.88
CA ASP A 49 2.13 3.16 1.54
C ASP A 49 1.52 4.56 1.39
N LEU A 50 0.56 4.69 0.50
CA LEU A 50 -0.13 5.93 0.17
C LEU A 50 -1.42 6.05 0.97
N PHE A 51 -1.71 7.25 1.48
CA PHE A 51 -2.79 7.49 2.44
C PHE A 51 -2.62 6.65 3.71
N ALA A 52 -1.41 6.67 4.26
CA ALA A 52 -0.94 5.68 5.23
C ALA A 52 -1.69 5.67 6.57
N GLY A 53 -2.41 6.74 6.93
CA GLY A 53 -3.22 6.81 8.15
C GLY A 53 -2.40 6.53 9.42
N SER A 54 -2.54 5.34 9.99
CA SER A 54 -1.73 4.91 11.14
C SER A 54 -0.40 4.26 10.74
N GLY A 55 -0.15 4.06 9.45
CA GLY A 55 0.99 3.34 8.92
C GLY A 55 0.89 1.83 9.03
N ALA A 56 -0.28 1.28 9.32
CA ALA A 56 -0.43 -0.15 9.61
C ALA A 56 -0.05 -1.04 8.42
N LEU A 57 -0.30 -0.62 7.17
CA LEU A 57 0.06 -1.38 5.97
C LEU A 57 1.57 -1.38 5.74
N GLY A 58 2.19 -0.21 5.68
CA GLY A 58 3.63 -0.09 5.45
C GLY A 58 4.46 -0.70 6.58
N LEU A 59 4.02 -0.56 7.83
CA LEU A 59 4.69 -1.17 8.99
C LEU A 59 4.55 -2.71 9.00
N GLU A 60 3.43 -3.25 8.55
CA GLU A 60 3.25 -4.69 8.37
C GLU A 60 4.19 -5.22 7.28
N ALA A 61 4.31 -4.51 6.15
CA ALA A 61 5.23 -4.87 5.07
C ALA A 61 6.69 -4.86 5.56
N ALA A 62 7.11 -3.82 6.27
CA ALA A 62 8.44 -3.73 6.87
C ALA A 62 8.69 -4.89 7.85
N SER A 63 7.73 -5.20 8.71
CA SER A 63 7.83 -6.33 9.65
C SER A 63 8.01 -7.68 8.95
N ARG A 64 7.46 -7.83 7.73
CA ARG A 64 7.55 -9.06 6.93
C ARG A 64 8.80 -9.15 6.07
N GLY A 65 9.69 -8.17 6.15
CA GLY A 65 11.01 -8.22 5.52
C GLY A 65 11.20 -7.29 4.33
N ALA A 66 10.34 -6.30 4.13
CA ALA A 66 10.64 -5.23 3.19
C ALA A 66 11.86 -4.44 3.68
N ASP A 67 12.81 -4.14 2.80
CA ASP A 67 14.00 -3.38 3.16
C ASP A 67 13.68 -1.91 3.43
N GLU A 68 12.71 -1.39 2.69
CA GLU A 68 12.22 -0.01 2.82
C GLU A 68 10.70 0.04 2.81
N ALA A 69 10.15 0.94 3.63
CA ALA A 69 8.74 1.32 3.55
C ALA A 69 8.61 2.84 3.71
N VAL A 70 8.11 3.50 2.66
CA VAL A 70 7.82 4.94 2.68
C VAL A 70 6.32 5.12 2.87
N LEU A 71 5.95 5.80 3.96
CA LEU A 71 4.58 6.07 4.35
C LEU A 71 4.24 7.52 4.06
N VAL A 72 3.25 7.76 3.19
CA VAL A 72 2.84 9.12 2.78
C VAL A 72 1.49 9.43 3.40
N GLU A 73 1.45 10.49 4.20
CA GLU A 73 0.25 10.92 4.92
C GLU A 73 0.23 12.46 5.03
N SER A 74 -0.91 13.07 4.76
CA SER A 74 -1.05 14.53 4.79
C SER A 74 -1.53 15.09 6.14
N SER A 75 -2.17 14.27 6.96
CA SER A 75 -2.65 14.68 8.29
C SER A 75 -1.52 14.68 9.31
N ALA A 76 -1.20 15.85 9.85
CA ALA A 76 -0.19 15.97 10.90
C ALA A 76 -0.48 15.11 12.14
N ASP A 77 -1.75 14.91 12.49
CA ASP A 77 -2.13 14.08 13.62
C ASP A 77 -1.95 12.60 13.33
N ALA A 78 -2.27 12.15 12.13
CA ALA A 78 -1.98 10.79 11.69
C ALA A 78 -0.46 10.54 11.62
N VAL A 79 0.32 11.49 11.13
CA VAL A 79 1.78 11.41 11.11
C VAL A 79 2.39 11.27 12.51
N LYS A 80 1.84 11.95 13.53
CA LYS A 80 2.26 11.73 14.93
C LYS A 80 2.03 10.28 15.37
N ILE A 81 0.91 9.68 14.96
CA ILE A 81 0.59 8.26 15.22
C ILE A 81 1.59 7.37 14.49
N ILE A 82 1.87 7.63 13.21
CA ILE A 82 2.86 6.88 12.42
C ILE A 82 4.22 6.91 13.12
N ARG A 83 4.72 8.09 13.50
CA ARG A 83 6.02 8.24 14.19
C ARG A 83 6.09 7.45 15.50
N HIS A 84 5.00 7.45 16.27
CA HIS A 84 4.91 6.61 17.46
C HIS A 84 5.00 5.12 17.09
N ASN A 85 4.26 4.67 16.10
CA ASN A 85 4.22 3.29 15.63
C ASN A 85 5.56 2.83 15.04
N MET A 86 6.26 3.71 14.32
CA MET A 86 7.64 3.46 13.87
C MET A 86 8.57 3.17 15.07
N GLY A 87 8.43 3.91 16.16
CA GLY A 87 9.17 3.68 17.40
C GLY A 87 8.85 2.33 18.08
N VAL A 88 7.64 1.80 17.86
CA VAL A 88 7.24 0.46 18.33
C VAL A 88 7.81 -0.64 17.42
N VAL A 89 7.69 -0.48 16.11
CA VAL A 89 8.15 -1.48 15.13
C VAL A 89 9.67 -1.51 15.04
N LYS A 90 10.33 -0.35 15.13
CA LYS A 90 11.80 -0.18 15.15
C LYS A 90 12.50 -0.74 13.90
N HIS A 91 11.89 -0.60 12.74
CA HIS A 91 12.51 -0.99 11.48
C HIS A 91 13.31 0.18 10.89
N PRO A 92 14.61 0.03 10.56
CA PRO A 92 15.48 1.13 10.15
C PRO A 92 15.13 1.71 8.77
N GLY A 93 14.50 0.91 7.90
CA GLY A 93 14.10 1.31 6.54
C GLY A 93 12.75 2.01 6.45
N VAL A 94 12.03 2.22 7.56
CA VAL A 94 10.73 2.91 7.52
C VAL A 94 10.92 4.42 7.59
N ARG A 95 10.24 5.13 6.70
CA ARG A 95 10.20 6.60 6.66
C ARG A 95 8.78 7.10 6.49
N VAL A 96 8.46 8.24 7.08
CA VAL A 96 7.19 8.94 6.88
C VAL A 96 7.40 10.26 6.16
N GLN A 97 6.53 10.54 5.19
CA GLN A 97 6.47 11.78 4.42
C GLN A 97 5.15 12.49 4.74
N GLU A 98 5.26 13.65 5.41
CA GLU A 98 4.13 14.49 5.80
C GLU A 98 3.74 15.41 4.65
N MET A 99 3.02 14.91 3.67
CA MET A 99 2.57 15.66 2.51
C MET A 99 1.41 14.96 1.78
N LYS A 100 0.80 15.65 0.83
CA LYS A 100 -0.21 15.06 -0.04
C LYS A 100 0.41 14.00 -0.95
N VAL A 101 -0.34 12.96 -1.25
CA VAL A 101 0.07 11.87 -2.15
C VAL A 101 0.49 12.40 -3.53
N SER A 102 -0.30 13.32 -4.11
CA SER A 102 0.03 13.94 -5.40
C SER A 102 1.37 14.69 -5.39
N THR A 103 1.65 15.41 -4.30
CA THR A 103 2.92 16.14 -4.11
C THR A 103 4.09 15.18 -4.00
N TYR A 104 3.93 14.09 -3.24
CA TYR A 104 4.97 13.08 -3.11
C TYR A 104 5.28 12.40 -4.45
N LEU A 105 4.24 11.90 -5.15
CA LEU A 105 4.42 11.18 -6.41
C LEU A 105 5.05 12.05 -7.51
N ALA A 106 4.81 13.35 -7.51
CA ALA A 106 5.43 14.27 -8.44
C ALA A 106 6.97 14.39 -8.28
N SER A 107 7.50 14.11 -7.09
CA SER A 107 8.92 14.22 -6.75
C SER A 107 9.57 12.92 -6.31
N ALA A 108 8.82 11.83 -6.24
CA ALA A 108 9.30 10.54 -5.81
C ALA A 108 10.35 9.94 -6.77
N PRO A 109 11.27 9.11 -6.27
CA PRO A 109 12.24 8.45 -7.12
C PRO A 109 11.53 7.55 -8.14
N ARG A 110 12.00 7.62 -9.41
CA ARG A 110 11.45 6.79 -10.47
C ARG A 110 12.00 5.37 -10.41
N LYS A 111 11.21 4.39 -10.83
CA LYS A 111 11.59 2.97 -10.88
C LYS A 111 12.15 2.46 -9.56
N HIS A 112 11.47 2.79 -8.46
CA HIS A 112 11.99 2.52 -7.12
C HIS A 112 11.17 1.51 -6.32
N PHE A 113 9.82 1.56 -6.44
CA PHE A 113 8.95 0.77 -5.59
C PHE A 113 8.51 -0.54 -6.26
N ASP A 114 8.65 -1.64 -5.52
CA ASP A 114 8.21 -2.98 -5.91
C ASP A 114 6.78 -3.26 -5.52
N LEU A 115 6.29 -2.59 -4.49
CA LEU A 115 4.93 -2.72 -3.98
C LEU A 115 4.38 -1.35 -3.61
N VAL A 116 3.21 -1.03 -4.15
CA VAL A 116 2.44 0.15 -3.76
C VAL A 116 1.12 -0.30 -3.12
N LEU A 117 0.87 0.20 -1.91
CA LEU A 117 -0.36 0.02 -1.17
C LEU A 117 -1.04 1.38 -1.08
N ALA A 118 -2.32 1.47 -1.44
CA ALA A 118 -3.09 2.70 -1.36
C ALA A 118 -4.46 2.43 -0.73
N ASP A 119 -4.77 3.16 0.34
CA ASP A 119 -6.06 3.14 1.04
C ASP A 119 -6.67 4.54 1.05
N PRO A 120 -7.10 5.05 -0.14
CA PRO A 120 -7.64 6.40 -0.24
C PRO A 120 -8.98 6.51 0.51
N PRO A 121 -9.37 7.74 0.94
CA PRO A 121 -10.69 7.99 1.51
C PRO A 121 -11.80 7.53 0.58
N TYR A 122 -12.93 7.07 1.10
CA TYR A 122 -14.05 6.56 0.27
C TYR A 122 -14.63 7.57 -0.72
N ALA A 123 -14.49 8.87 -0.45
CA ALA A 123 -14.90 9.94 -1.36
C ALA A 123 -13.86 10.22 -2.48
N PHE A 124 -12.76 9.46 -2.52
CA PHE A 124 -11.72 9.62 -3.53
C PHE A 124 -12.18 8.99 -4.84
N ASP A 125 -12.30 9.78 -5.88
CA ASP A 125 -12.77 9.41 -7.22
C ASP A 125 -11.69 9.49 -8.32
N GLU A 126 -10.55 10.10 -8.01
CA GLU A 126 -9.41 10.29 -8.94
C GLU A 126 -8.50 9.05 -9.02
N VAL A 127 -9.07 7.86 -9.21
CA VAL A 127 -8.28 6.61 -9.16
C VAL A 127 -7.42 6.43 -10.41
N ASP A 128 -7.92 6.85 -11.56
CA ASP A 128 -7.18 6.75 -12.82
C ASP A 128 -5.95 7.68 -12.80
N GLU A 129 -6.12 8.90 -12.28
CA GLU A 129 -5.03 9.85 -12.07
C GLU A 129 -4.01 9.33 -11.05
N LEU A 130 -4.50 8.67 -9.99
CA LEU A 130 -3.63 8.05 -9.01
C LEU A 130 -2.78 6.95 -9.64
N ILE A 131 -3.37 6.06 -10.44
CA ILE A 131 -2.65 4.98 -11.12
C ILE A 131 -1.62 5.57 -12.10
N ALA A 132 -1.99 6.58 -12.87
CA ALA A 132 -1.08 7.27 -13.79
C ALA A 132 0.10 7.93 -13.05
N ALA A 133 -0.15 8.49 -11.85
CA ALA A 133 0.90 9.09 -11.03
C ALA A 133 1.80 8.05 -10.34
N ILE A 134 1.29 6.85 -10.06
CA ILE A 134 2.05 5.74 -9.47
C ILE A 134 2.99 5.10 -10.50
N GLU A 135 2.57 4.95 -11.74
CA GLU A 135 3.33 4.21 -12.76
C GLU A 135 4.80 4.62 -12.87
N PRO A 136 5.18 5.91 -12.91
CA PRO A 136 6.58 6.33 -13.06
C PRO A 136 7.50 5.88 -11.92
N VAL A 137 6.95 5.65 -10.72
CA VAL A 137 7.73 5.30 -9.53
C VAL A 137 7.87 3.79 -9.35
N LEU A 138 7.15 2.97 -10.14
CA LEU A 138 7.22 1.52 -10.10
C LEU A 138 8.51 1.00 -10.72
N THR A 139 9.10 -0.04 -10.13
CA THR A 139 10.13 -0.86 -10.77
C THR A 139 9.59 -1.53 -12.03
N ASP A 140 10.46 -2.18 -12.80
CA ASP A 140 10.04 -2.80 -14.07
C ASP A 140 9.03 -3.94 -13.89
N ARG A 141 8.94 -4.49 -12.69
CA ARG A 141 7.87 -5.41 -12.27
C ARG A 141 7.45 -5.09 -10.84
N ALA A 142 6.24 -4.63 -10.66
CA ALA A 142 5.72 -4.19 -9.37
C ALA A 142 4.28 -4.67 -9.11
N MET A 143 3.89 -4.71 -7.84
CA MET A 143 2.52 -4.97 -7.40
C MET A 143 1.87 -3.67 -6.96
N VAL A 144 0.65 -3.41 -7.40
CA VAL A 144 -0.17 -2.29 -6.94
C VAL A 144 -1.45 -2.82 -6.31
N VAL A 145 -1.76 -2.33 -5.12
CA VAL A 145 -2.97 -2.65 -4.36
C VAL A 145 -3.70 -1.36 -4.03
N ILE A 146 -4.96 -1.25 -4.41
CA ILE A 146 -5.81 -0.09 -4.10
C ILE A 146 -7.05 -0.58 -3.35
N GLU A 147 -7.28 -0.06 -2.14
CA GLU A 147 -8.53 -0.28 -1.42
C GLU A 147 -9.64 0.58 -2.07
N ARG A 148 -10.78 -0.04 -2.36
CA ARG A 148 -11.96 0.59 -2.92
C ARG A 148 -13.20 0.23 -2.13
N HIS A 149 -14.24 1.05 -2.21
CA HIS A 149 -15.55 0.64 -1.70
C HIS A 149 -16.07 -0.55 -2.52
N VAL A 150 -16.75 -1.50 -1.87
CA VAL A 150 -17.27 -2.71 -2.54
C VAL A 150 -18.24 -2.40 -3.67
N ASP A 151 -18.99 -1.30 -3.56
CA ASP A 151 -19.95 -0.85 -4.56
C ASP A 151 -19.35 0.10 -5.62
N SER A 152 -18.07 0.46 -5.50
CA SER A 152 -17.40 1.25 -6.54
C SER A 152 -17.31 0.46 -7.84
N ALA A 153 -17.30 1.16 -8.97
CA ALA A 153 -16.96 0.56 -10.25
C ALA A 153 -15.63 -0.19 -10.18
N ASP A 154 -15.46 -1.20 -11.02
CA ASP A 154 -14.19 -1.92 -11.12
C ASP A 154 -13.08 -0.96 -11.53
N THR A 155 -11.89 -1.14 -10.98
CA THR A 155 -10.74 -0.33 -11.37
C THR A 155 -10.35 -0.64 -12.81
N GLU A 156 -10.28 0.39 -13.63
CA GLU A 156 -9.79 0.29 -15.01
C GLU A 156 -8.26 0.39 -14.99
N TRP A 157 -7.61 -0.74 -15.19
CA TRP A 157 -6.17 -0.80 -15.20
C TRP A 157 -5.62 -0.44 -16.58
N PRO A 158 -4.71 0.53 -16.71
CA PRO A 158 -4.12 0.89 -17.99
C PRO A 158 -3.17 -0.20 -18.50
N ALA A 159 -2.71 -0.02 -19.73
CA ALA A 159 -1.75 -0.94 -20.36
C ALA A 159 -0.48 -1.09 -19.50
N GLY A 160 0.01 -2.32 -19.37
CA GLY A 160 1.14 -2.66 -18.49
C GLY A 160 0.71 -3.17 -17.10
N PHE A 161 -0.54 -2.95 -16.71
CA PHE A 161 -1.10 -3.49 -15.47
C PHE A 161 -2.00 -4.69 -15.77
N GLU A 162 -1.69 -5.83 -15.19
CA GLU A 162 -2.50 -7.04 -15.30
C GLU A 162 -3.23 -7.29 -13.97
N PRO A 163 -4.56 -7.17 -13.92
CA PRO A 163 -5.32 -7.42 -12.72
C PRO A 163 -5.15 -8.86 -12.25
N THR A 164 -4.89 -9.04 -10.97
CA THR A 164 -4.78 -10.36 -10.39
C THR A 164 -6.17 -10.96 -10.24
N GLY A 165 -6.67 -11.85 -10.92
CA GLY A 165 -8.06 -12.39 -10.90
C GLY A 165 -8.69 -12.71 -9.53
N GLN A 166 -8.05 -12.31 -8.43
CA GLN A 166 -8.55 -12.39 -7.07
C GLN A 166 -8.81 -10.99 -6.52
N LYS A 167 -10.07 -10.60 -6.57
CA LYS A 167 -10.58 -9.51 -5.74
C LYS A 167 -10.67 -10.04 -4.32
N LEU A 168 -9.83 -9.53 -3.42
CA LEU A 168 -9.97 -9.79 -1.98
C LEU A 168 -11.17 -8.97 -1.49
N LYS A 169 -12.37 -9.52 -1.66
CA LYS A 169 -13.57 -8.92 -1.07
C LYS A 169 -13.53 -9.18 0.43
N LYS A 170 -13.71 -8.15 1.24
CA LYS A 170 -14.04 -8.29 2.66
C LYS A 170 -15.41 -8.96 2.78
N ARG A 171 -15.47 -10.30 2.73
CA ARG A 171 -16.70 -11.08 2.51
C ARG A 171 -17.74 -10.99 3.62
N THR A 172 -17.40 -10.54 4.83
CA THR A 172 -18.31 -10.73 5.96
C THR A 172 -18.69 -9.49 6.75
N PHE A 173 -17.94 -8.40 6.74
CA PHE A 173 -18.18 -7.26 7.63
C PHE A 173 -17.72 -5.91 7.06
N GLY A 174 -17.45 -5.79 5.81
CA GLY A 174 -16.85 -4.56 5.33
C GLY A 174 -17.28 -4.17 3.92
N ILE A 175 -17.18 -2.89 3.74
CA ILE A 175 -17.50 -2.18 2.51
C ILE A 175 -16.26 -1.99 1.63
N ALA A 176 -15.13 -2.56 2.01
CA ALA A 176 -13.88 -2.40 1.27
C ALA A 176 -13.55 -3.61 0.39
N ARG A 177 -12.99 -3.32 -0.77
CA ARG A 177 -12.49 -4.27 -1.76
C ARG A 177 -11.06 -3.91 -2.10
N MET A 178 -10.17 -4.90 -2.17
CA MET A 178 -8.79 -4.71 -2.62
C MET A 178 -8.71 -5.02 -4.12
N ASP A 179 -8.46 -4.02 -4.93
CA ASP A 179 -8.16 -4.18 -6.34
C ASP A 179 -6.65 -4.26 -6.52
N MET A 180 -6.17 -5.31 -7.20
CA MET A 180 -4.74 -5.63 -7.29
C MET A 180 -4.34 -5.88 -8.72
N ALA A 181 -3.19 -5.33 -9.12
CA ALA A 181 -2.60 -5.60 -10.43
C ALA A 181 -1.07 -5.75 -10.33
N VAL A 182 -0.53 -6.59 -11.18
CA VAL A 182 0.90 -6.66 -11.44
C VAL A 182 1.22 -5.71 -12.59
N TYR A 183 2.08 -4.75 -12.32
CA TYR A 183 2.67 -3.90 -13.34
C TYR A 183 3.89 -4.58 -13.95
N THR A 184 3.97 -4.57 -15.26
CA THR A 184 5.18 -4.96 -16.00
C THR A 184 5.48 -3.87 -17.02
N ARG A 185 6.67 -3.26 -16.90
CA ARG A 185 7.09 -2.23 -17.85
C ARG A 185 7.21 -2.86 -19.22
N ARG A 186 6.51 -2.33 -20.19
CA ARG A 186 6.73 -2.70 -21.58
C ARG A 186 8.13 -2.25 -21.98
N GLY A 187 8.94 -3.16 -22.46
CA GLY A 187 10.20 -2.81 -23.12
C GLY A 187 9.90 -1.78 -24.21
N SER A 188 10.74 -0.77 -24.36
CA SER A 188 10.79 -0.05 -25.62
C SER A 188 11.01 -1.12 -26.69
N GLU A 189 10.01 -1.39 -27.50
CA GLU A 189 10.21 -2.17 -28.71
C GLU A 189 11.39 -1.52 -29.42
N ASP A 190 12.45 -2.28 -29.60
CA ASP A 190 13.58 -1.88 -30.41
C ASP A 190 13.01 -1.44 -31.76
N THR A 191 13.04 -0.16 -32.02
CA THR A 191 12.93 0.37 -33.36
C THR A 191 14.20 -0.10 -34.11
N GLU A 192 14.14 -1.32 -34.60
CA GLU A 192 15.01 -1.73 -35.71
C GLU A 192 14.41 -1.09 -36.97
N ASP A 193 15.06 -0.05 -37.44
CA ASP A 193 15.09 0.39 -38.82
C ASP A 193 16.35 -0.14 -39.48
#